data_6132fa4b6f5ddafe6803b1d7578544c2
#
_entry.id   6132fa4b6f5ddafe6803b1d7578544c2
#
_cell.length_a   1.000
_cell.length_b   1.000
_cell.length_c   1.000
_cell.angle_alpha   90.00
_cell.angle_beta   90.00
_cell.angle_gamma   90.00
#
_symmetry.space_group_name_H-M   'P 1'
#
loop_
_entity.id
_entity.type
_entity.pdbx_description
1 polymer ?
#
loop_
_entity_poly.entity_id
_entity_poly.type
_entity_poly.pdbx_seq_one_letter_code
_entity_poly.pdbx_strand_id
1 'polypeptide(L)'
;ESNNFHYMVQEITLDKIPPDRSVALDKFSAFFASRVGGQIIDSKKTMLGSYVARAVRVQMPMGYQDFRFLFVGNNLYVLGVQSPKGRENSQEAEDFFDSFQAN
;
A
#
# COMPACT_ATOMS: atom_id res chain seq x y z
N GLU A 1 10.19 -18.79 6.92
CA GLU A 1 9.52 -18.10 7.99
C GLU A 1 9.77 -16.61 7.96
N SER A 2 8.76 -15.88 7.99
CA SER A 2 8.82 -14.49 7.56
C SER A 2 9.33 -13.51 8.61
N ASN A 3 9.78 -13.93 9.76
CA ASN A 3 10.32 -13.00 10.75
C ASN A 3 9.33 -11.92 11.17
N ASN A 4 8.06 -12.29 11.29
CA ASN A 4 6.99 -11.38 11.70
C ASN A 4 6.57 -10.35 10.64
N PHE A 5 6.93 -10.57 9.39
CA PHE A 5 6.37 -9.81 8.28
C PHE A 5 5.01 -10.39 7.91
N HIS A 6 4.06 -9.51 7.64
CA HIS A 6 2.74 -9.90 7.17
C HIS A 6 2.47 -9.21 5.85
N TYR A 7 2.01 -9.96 4.88
CA TYR A 7 1.79 -9.48 3.52
C TYR A 7 0.31 -9.51 3.19
N MET A 8 -0.14 -8.53 2.42
CA MET A 8 -1.53 -8.42 2.03
C MET A 8 -1.62 -7.94 0.59
N VAL A 9 -2.52 -8.57 -0.18
CA VAL A 9 -2.92 -8.08 -1.50
C VAL A 9 -4.43 -8.05 -1.53
N GLN A 10 -4.99 -6.91 -1.90
CA GLN A 10 -6.43 -6.76 -2.02
C GLN A 10 -6.75 -6.09 -3.34
N GLU A 11 -7.75 -6.60 -4.03
CA GLU A 11 -8.25 -6.01 -5.26
C GLU A 11 -9.69 -5.56 -5.03
N ILE A 12 -9.97 -4.30 -5.34
CA ILE A 12 -11.30 -3.73 -5.18
C ILE A 12 -11.76 -3.26 -6.55
N THR A 13 -12.85 -3.86 -7.04
CA THR A 13 -13.44 -3.44 -8.30
C THR A 13 -14.39 -2.29 -8.04
N LEU A 14 -14.23 -1.21 -8.79
CA LEU A 14 -15.04 0.00 -8.62
C LEU A 14 -16.08 0.08 -9.75
N ASP A 15 -17.29 0.51 -9.38
CA ASP A 15 -18.34 0.74 -10.38
C ASP A 15 -17.98 1.89 -11.30
N LYS A 16 -17.32 2.90 -10.76
CA LYS A 16 -16.92 4.07 -11.52
C LYS A 16 -15.47 4.41 -11.21
N ILE A 17 -14.74 4.84 -12.24
CA ILE A 17 -13.40 5.35 -12.04
C ILE A 17 -13.53 6.77 -11.52
N PRO A 18 -12.90 7.09 -10.37
CA PRO A 18 -12.94 8.47 -9.85
C PRO A 18 -12.34 9.44 -10.87
N PRO A 19 -12.91 10.65 -11.00
CA PRO A 19 -12.37 11.64 -11.94
C PRO A 19 -10.93 12.01 -11.64
N ASP A 20 -10.57 12.08 -10.36
CA ASP A 20 -9.21 12.40 -9.96
C ASP A 20 -8.67 11.22 -9.14
N ARG A 21 -7.84 10.42 -9.81
CA ARG A 21 -7.27 9.22 -9.17
C ARG A 21 -6.34 9.56 -8.02
N SER A 22 -5.65 10.69 -8.10
CA SER A 22 -4.76 11.11 -7.02
C SER A 22 -5.53 11.39 -5.74
N VAL A 23 -6.65 12.12 -5.86
CA VAL A 23 -7.50 12.39 -4.71
C VAL A 23 -8.09 11.10 -4.16
N ALA A 24 -8.51 10.20 -5.04
CA ALA A 24 -9.05 8.92 -4.62
C ALA A 24 -8.02 8.10 -3.85
N LEU A 25 -6.77 8.08 -4.32
CA LEU A 25 -5.71 7.36 -3.62
C LEU A 25 -5.45 7.93 -2.23
N ASP A 26 -5.54 9.27 -2.08
CA ASP A 26 -5.39 9.89 -0.77
C ASP A 26 -6.51 9.45 0.18
N LYS A 27 -7.74 9.39 -0.32
CA LYS A 27 -8.88 8.96 0.50
C LYS A 27 -8.76 7.50 0.92
N PHE A 28 -8.38 6.63 0.00
CA PHE A 28 -8.18 5.22 0.33
C PHE A 28 -7.04 5.05 1.32
N SER A 29 -5.97 5.82 1.18
CA SER A 29 -4.85 5.78 2.12
C SER A 29 -5.31 6.11 3.53
N ALA A 30 -6.08 7.18 3.69
CA ALA A 30 -6.60 7.57 4.99
C ALA A 30 -7.52 6.51 5.57
N PHE A 31 -8.37 5.92 4.72
CA PHE A 31 -9.27 4.87 5.14
C PHE A 31 -8.51 3.66 5.69
N PHE A 32 -7.50 3.20 4.97
CA PHE A 32 -6.73 2.03 5.41
C PHE A 32 -5.91 2.33 6.66
N ALA A 33 -5.34 3.53 6.77
CA ALA A 33 -4.61 3.91 7.98
C ALA A 33 -5.53 3.88 9.20
N SER A 34 -6.74 4.39 9.03
CA SER A 34 -7.73 4.37 10.11
C SER A 34 -8.09 2.93 10.50
N ARG A 35 -8.22 2.05 9.53
CA ARG A 35 -8.60 0.66 9.80
C ARG A 35 -7.55 -0.10 10.61
N VAL A 36 -6.27 0.19 10.37
CA VAL A 36 -5.21 -0.47 11.13
C VAL A 36 -4.89 0.25 12.43
N GLY A 37 -5.57 1.35 12.71
CA GLY A 37 -5.36 2.10 13.94
C GLY A 37 -4.03 2.83 13.97
N GLY A 38 -3.55 3.23 12.81
CA GLY A 38 -2.25 3.87 12.69
C GLY A 38 -2.33 5.29 12.20
N GLN A 39 -1.17 5.88 12.03
CA GLN A 39 -1.01 7.26 11.61
C GLN A 39 -0.09 7.32 10.40
N ILE A 40 -0.52 8.02 9.35
CA ILE A 40 0.30 8.17 8.15
C ILE A 40 1.48 9.07 8.49
N ILE A 41 2.70 8.56 8.25
CA ILE A 41 3.91 9.33 8.49
C ILE A 41 4.66 9.63 7.20
N ASP A 42 4.27 9.01 6.08
CA ASP A 42 4.86 9.30 4.78
C ASP A 42 3.87 8.91 3.71
N SER A 43 3.77 9.73 2.67
CA SER A 43 2.90 9.47 1.53
C SER A 43 3.51 10.14 0.31
N LYS A 44 3.79 9.36 -0.73
CA LYS A 44 4.45 9.91 -1.92
C LYS A 44 4.07 9.11 -3.16
N LYS A 45 4.21 9.76 -4.32
CA LYS A 45 4.01 9.13 -5.59
C LYS A 45 5.20 8.22 -5.89
N THR A 46 4.93 7.05 -6.44
CA THR A 46 5.98 6.12 -6.84
C THR A 46 5.51 5.34 -8.07
N MET A 47 6.37 4.47 -8.56
CA MET A 47 6.03 3.60 -9.68
C MET A 47 6.09 2.15 -9.20
N LEU A 48 5.17 1.34 -9.70
CA LEU A 48 5.19 -0.10 -9.47
C LEU A 48 5.10 -0.74 -10.86
N GLY A 49 6.24 -1.17 -11.37
CA GLY A 49 6.33 -1.53 -12.76
C GLY A 49 6.07 -0.31 -13.62
N SER A 50 5.10 -0.39 -14.53
CA SER A 50 4.71 0.72 -15.38
C SER A 50 3.55 1.53 -14.80
N TYR A 51 3.06 1.18 -13.62
CA TYR A 51 1.89 1.84 -13.03
C TYR A 51 2.32 2.90 -12.04
N VAL A 52 1.59 4.03 -12.05
CA VAL A 52 1.76 5.06 -11.04
C VAL A 52 1.04 4.60 -9.77
N ALA A 53 1.75 4.63 -8.66
CA ALA A 53 1.23 4.18 -7.39
C ALA A 53 1.44 5.23 -6.32
N ARG A 54 0.75 5.06 -5.19
CA ARG A 54 0.96 5.87 -4.00
C ARG A 54 1.61 5.00 -2.94
N ALA A 55 2.78 5.39 -2.47
CA ALA A 55 3.48 4.71 -1.39
C ALA A 55 3.15 5.41 -0.08
N VAL A 56 2.58 4.66 0.86
CA VAL A 56 2.13 5.21 2.14
C VAL A 56 2.72 4.38 3.26
N ARG A 57 3.30 5.04 4.25
CA ARG A 57 3.78 4.39 5.47
C ARG A 57 2.92 4.81 6.63
N VAL A 58 2.44 3.83 7.37
CA VAL A 58 1.58 4.03 8.53
C VAL A 58 2.32 3.52 9.75
N GLN A 59 2.44 4.37 10.76
CA GLN A 59 3.05 3.99 12.03
C GLN A 59 1.98 3.44 12.97
N MET A 60 2.28 2.28 13.55
CA MET A 60 1.42 1.62 14.53
C MET A 60 2.22 1.37 15.80
N PRO A 61 1.53 1.07 16.92
CA PRO A 61 2.27 0.82 18.17
C PRO A 61 3.32 -0.27 18.07
N MET A 62 3.08 -1.30 17.25
CA MET A 62 3.96 -2.45 17.19
C MET A 62 4.84 -2.48 15.96
N GLY A 63 4.84 -1.44 15.15
CA GLY A 63 5.68 -1.43 13.95
C GLY A 63 5.13 -0.51 12.89
N TYR A 64 5.34 -0.90 11.65
CA TYR A 64 4.94 -0.10 10.50
C TYR A 64 4.16 -0.94 9.50
N GLN A 65 3.23 -0.27 8.81
CA GLN A 65 2.53 -0.86 7.68
C GLN A 65 2.85 -0.03 6.46
N ASP A 66 3.44 -0.64 5.45
CA ASP A 66 3.73 0.02 4.19
C ASP A 66 2.71 -0.43 3.17
N PHE A 67 2.12 0.54 2.48
CA PHE A 67 1.11 0.27 1.45
C PHE A 67 1.57 0.77 0.10
N ARG A 68 1.12 0.08 -0.93
CA ARG A 68 1.12 0.60 -2.30
C ARG A 68 -0.30 0.57 -2.83
N PHE A 69 -0.82 1.71 -3.25
CA PHE A 69 -2.16 1.84 -3.81
C PHE A 69 -2.02 2.20 -5.28
N LEU A 70 -2.71 1.47 -6.15
CA LEU A 70 -2.64 1.79 -7.56
C LEU A 70 -3.94 1.39 -8.26
N PHE A 71 -4.25 2.11 -9.34
CA PHE A 71 -5.38 1.78 -10.20
C PHE A 71 -4.89 1.05 -11.42
N VAL A 72 -5.56 -0.04 -11.77
CA VAL A 72 -5.37 -0.74 -13.04
C VAL A 72 -6.76 -0.92 -13.62
N GLY A 73 -7.08 -0.12 -14.65
CA GLY A 73 -8.44 -0.10 -15.16
C GLY A 73 -9.41 0.36 -14.09
N ASN A 74 -10.45 -0.43 -13.86
CA ASN A 74 -11.47 -0.15 -12.85
C ASN A 74 -11.14 -0.74 -11.49
N ASN A 75 -9.97 -1.34 -11.36
CA ASN A 75 -9.61 -2.02 -10.12
C ASN A 75 -8.61 -1.21 -9.34
N LEU A 76 -8.84 -1.13 -8.03
CA LEU A 76 -7.87 -0.59 -7.10
C LEU A 76 -7.14 -1.77 -6.46
N TYR A 77 -5.83 -1.78 -6.59
CA TYR A 77 -5.00 -2.77 -5.91
C TYR A 77 -4.37 -2.15 -4.69
N VAL A 78 -4.42 -2.88 -3.60
CA VAL A 78 -3.79 -2.47 -2.34
C VAL A 78 -2.83 -3.56 -1.94
N LEU A 79 -1.55 -3.22 -1.89
CA LEU A 79 -0.52 -4.14 -1.41
C LEU A 79 -0.03 -3.61 -0.08
N GLY A 80 0.11 -4.49 0.89
CA GLY A 80 0.55 -4.08 2.22
C GLY A 80 1.58 -5.01 2.79
N VAL A 81 2.54 -4.45 3.50
CA VAL A 81 3.53 -5.21 4.25
C VAL A 81 3.57 -4.63 5.66
N GLN A 82 3.29 -5.49 6.63
CA GLN A 82 3.45 -5.13 8.04
C GLN A 82 4.82 -5.59 8.50
N SER A 83 5.63 -4.65 9.00
CA SER A 83 6.99 -4.91 9.43
C SER A 83 7.13 -4.65 10.92
N PRO A 84 7.92 -5.45 11.63
CA PRO A 84 8.22 -5.13 13.02
C PRO A 84 9.06 -3.86 13.09
N LYS A 85 9.01 -3.22 14.24
CA LYS A 85 9.77 -2.00 14.48
C LYS A 85 11.25 -2.26 14.25
N GLY A 86 11.88 -1.40 13.48
CA GLY A 86 13.29 -1.55 13.13
C GLY A 86 13.54 -2.33 11.86
N ARG A 87 12.51 -2.91 11.25
CA ARG A 87 12.65 -3.71 10.04
C ARG A 87 11.88 -3.12 8.86
N GLU A 88 11.50 -1.86 8.94
CA GLU A 88 10.56 -1.26 8.00
C GLU A 88 11.14 -1.02 6.60
N ASN A 89 12.43 -1.01 6.42
CA ASN A 89 13.05 -0.80 5.10
C ASN A 89 13.75 -2.07 4.61
N SER A 90 13.17 -3.22 4.90
CA SER A 90 13.80 -4.47 4.55
C SER A 90 13.70 -4.76 3.06
N GLN A 91 14.64 -5.56 2.56
CA GLN A 91 14.63 -6.01 1.18
C GLN A 91 13.42 -6.91 0.90
N GLU A 92 12.96 -7.64 1.90
CA GLU A 92 11.77 -8.50 1.75
C GLU A 92 10.55 -7.70 1.34
N ALA A 93 10.35 -6.54 1.96
CA ALA A 93 9.21 -5.69 1.61
C ALA A 93 9.34 -5.15 0.19
N GLU A 94 10.53 -4.71 -0.20
CA GLU A 94 10.74 -4.21 -1.56
C GLU A 94 10.52 -5.31 -2.59
N ASP A 95 11.01 -6.51 -2.32
CA ASP A 95 10.84 -7.65 -3.23
C ASP A 95 9.36 -7.98 -3.39
N PHE A 96 8.59 -7.91 -2.31
CA PHE A 96 7.17 -8.18 -2.37
C PHE A 96 6.47 -7.17 -3.30
N PHE A 97 6.75 -5.87 -3.12
CA PHE A 97 6.12 -4.86 -3.97
C PHE A 97 6.55 -5.02 -5.43
N ASP A 98 7.83 -5.31 -5.66
CA ASP A 98 8.34 -5.43 -7.02
C ASP A 98 7.81 -6.66 -7.73
N SER A 99 7.32 -7.66 -6.99
CA SER A 99 6.77 -8.87 -7.58
C SER A 99 5.36 -8.69 -8.12
N PHE A 100 4.73 -7.54 -7.88
CA PHE A 100 3.36 -7.31 -8.29
C PHE A 100 3.21 -7.34 -9.81
N GLN A 101 2.19 -8.05 -10.27
CA GLN A 101 1.81 -8.08 -11.68
C GLN A 101 0.29 -8.01 -11.77
N ALA A 102 -0.21 -7.05 -12.53
CA ALA A 102 -1.64 -6.97 -12.80
C ALA A 102 -1.97 -7.82 -14.03
N ASN A 103 -3.04 -8.59 -13.93
CA ASN A 103 -3.50 -9.43 -15.03
C ASN A 103 -4.71 -8.83 -15.71
#